data_e8ba4fe9c0de13f9d284735d8c38e986
#
_entry.id   e8ba4fe9c0de13f9d284735d8c38e986
#
_cell.length_a   1.000
_cell.length_b   1.000
_cell.length_c   1.000
_cell.angle_alpha   90.00
_cell.angle_beta   90.00
_cell.angle_gamma   90.00
#
_symmetry.space_group_name_H-M   'P 1'
#
loop_
_entity.id
_entity.type
_entity.pdbx_description
1 polymer ?
#
loop_
_entity_poly.entity_id
_entity_poly.type
_entity_poly.pdbx_seq_one_letter_code
_entity_poly.pdbx_strand_id
1 'polypeptide(L)'
;MNFNPEKDPCIIPSVLTQILDTCVNGITLSDPEQADNPIVFANGVFCEMTGYDLDEIIGRNCRFLHGDDRDQEGLQDIRDALKSHKSAKVLLRNYKKNGQLFYNQLTIQPLRDPEGKVIYYLGAQFDVTELINAQKEAERMSMLLDRGTDTNEEIIRKK
;
A
#
# COMPACT_ATOMS: atom_id res chain seq x y z
N MET A 1 -22.67 -12.60 -15.39
CA MET A 1 -21.72 -13.28 -16.29
C MET A 1 -21.18 -14.50 -15.56
N ASN A 2 -21.46 -15.70 -16.05
CA ASN A 2 -20.83 -16.89 -15.49
C ASN A 2 -19.44 -17.02 -16.13
N PHE A 3 -18.43 -16.66 -15.37
CA PHE A 3 -17.05 -16.93 -15.75
C PHE A 3 -16.82 -18.44 -15.68
N ASN A 4 -16.52 -19.06 -16.82
CA ASN A 4 -16.25 -20.52 -16.87
C ASN A 4 -14.74 -20.73 -17.00
N PRO A 5 -14.04 -21.10 -15.92
CA PRO A 5 -12.60 -21.32 -15.91
C PRO A 5 -12.16 -22.57 -16.72
N GLU A 6 -13.07 -23.43 -17.11
CA GLU A 6 -12.75 -24.66 -17.83
C GLU A 6 -12.57 -24.48 -19.35
N LYS A 7 -12.92 -23.30 -19.91
CA LYS A 7 -12.92 -23.09 -21.37
C LYS A 7 -11.55 -22.95 -22.00
N ASP A 8 -10.56 -22.43 -21.31
CA ASP A 8 -9.17 -22.37 -21.82
C ASP A 8 -8.19 -22.05 -20.70
N PRO A 9 -7.39 -23.01 -20.24
CA PRO A 9 -6.41 -22.79 -19.18
C PRO A 9 -5.29 -21.80 -19.56
N CYS A 10 -5.12 -21.46 -20.83
CA CYS A 10 -4.14 -20.48 -21.28
C CYS A 10 -4.70 -19.04 -21.31
N ILE A 11 -6.02 -18.88 -21.48
CA ILE A 11 -6.66 -17.54 -21.56
C ILE A 11 -6.80 -16.93 -20.15
N ILE A 12 -7.07 -17.73 -19.13
CA ILE A 12 -7.32 -17.26 -17.77
C ILE A 12 -6.16 -16.46 -17.19
N PRO A 13 -4.89 -16.91 -17.25
CA PRO A 13 -3.76 -16.12 -16.78
C PRO A 13 -3.64 -14.77 -17.50
N SER A 14 -3.83 -14.75 -18.81
CA SER A 14 -3.77 -13.52 -19.61
C SER A 14 -4.88 -12.53 -19.24
N VAL A 15 -6.10 -13.00 -19.05
CA VAL A 15 -7.25 -12.16 -18.63
C VAL A 15 -7.05 -11.62 -17.22
N LEU A 16 -6.57 -12.45 -16.29
CA LEU A 16 -6.25 -12.00 -14.93
C LEU A 16 -5.16 -10.92 -14.92
N THR A 17 -4.10 -11.09 -15.70
CA THR A 17 -3.06 -10.08 -15.85
C THR A 17 -3.65 -8.78 -16.38
N GLN A 18 -4.49 -8.82 -17.43
CA GLN A 18 -5.15 -7.63 -17.96
C GLN A 18 -6.06 -6.95 -16.92
N ILE A 19 -6.80 -7.73 -16.14
CA ILE A 19 -7.63 -7.17 -15.05
C ILE A 19 -6.75 -6.45 -14.02
N LEU A 20 -5.66 -7.07 -13.60
CA LEU A 20 -4.73 -6.50 -12.62
C LEU A 20 -4.03 -5.24 -13.15
N ASP A 21 -3.71 -5.21 -14.43
CA ASP A 21 -3.10 -4.04 -15.09
C ASP A 21 -4.09 -2.89 -15.32
N THR A 22 -5.40 -3.17 -15.34
CA THR A 22 -6.44 -2.12 -15.39
C THR A 22 -6.85 -1.59 -14.03
N CYS A 23 -6.36 -2.19 -12.93
CA CYS A 23 -6.59 -1.67 -11.59
C CYS A 23 -5.91 -0.32 -11.40
N VAL A 24 -6.56 0.57 -10.66
CA VAL A 24 -5.99 1.89 -10.27
C VAL A 24 -4.98 1.78 -9.12
N ASN A 25 -4.84 0.60 -8.55
CA ASN A 25 -3.97 0.31 -7.41
C ASN A 25 -2.70 -0.40 -7.86
N GLY A 26 -1.60 -0.15 -7.16
CA GLY A 26 -0.44 -1.01 -7.23
C GLY A 26 -0.77 -2.38 -6.63
N ILE A 27 -0.68 -3.43 -7.44
CA ILE A 27 -0.97 -4.81 -7.01
C ILE A 27 0.31 -5.62 -7.00
N THR A 28 0.53 -6.36 -5.91
CA THR A 28 1.62 -7.33 -5.79
C THR A 28 1.09 -8.67 -5.29
N LEU A 29 1.73 -9.75 -5.71
CA LEU A 29 1.60 -11.06 -5.06
C LEU A 29 2.95 -11.43 -4.47
N SER A 30 2.96 -11.89 -3.22
CA SER A 30 4.14 -12.47 -2.59
C SER A 30 3.89 -13.93 -2.21
N ASP A 31 4.95 -14.72 -2.27
CA ASP A 31 4.90 -16.17 -2.08
C ASP A 31 5.43 -16.54 -0.68
N PRO A 32 4.55 -16.95 0.25
CA PRO A 32 4.97 -17.33 1.60
C PRO A 32 5.71 -18.67 1.68
N GLU A 33 5.71 -19.49 0.61
CA GLU A 33 6.45 -20.74 0.56
C GLU A 33 7.92 -20.53 0.22
N GLN A 34 8.26 -19.38 -0.35
CA GLN A 34 9.65 -19.01 -0.61
C GLN A 34 10.27 -18.26 0.57
N ALA A 35 11.59 -18.37 0.68
CA ALA A 35 12.34 -17.66 1.71
C ALA A 35 12.10 -16.14 1.62
N ASP A 36 11.74 -15.53 2.74
CA ASP A 36 11.53 -14.09 2.89
C ASP A 36 10.29 -13.51 2.18
N ASN A 37 9.30 -14.32 1.80
CA ASN A 37 8.07 -13.88 1.14
C ASN A 37 8.33 -12.93 -0.03
N PRO A 38 9.05 -13.34 -1.07
CA PRO A 38 9.38 -12.47 -2.19
C PRO A 38 8.15 -12.14 -3.02
N ILE A 39 8.16 -10.97 -3.64
CA ILE A 39 7.18 -10.60 -4.66
C ILE A 39 7.43 -11.49 -5.88
N VAL A 40 6.37 -12.16 -6.34
CA VAL A 40 6.38 -13.01 -7.53
C VAL A 40 5.58 -12.41 -8.70
N PHE A 41 4.76 -11.38 -8.40
CA PHE A 41 4.02 -10.60 -9.38
C PHE A 41 3.87 -9.15 -8.90
N ALA A 42 3.99 -8.22 -9.83
CA ALA A 42 3.60 -6.82 -9.64
C ALA A 42 2.97 -6.30 -10.95
N ASN A 43 1.93 -5.47 -10.84
CA ASN A 43 1.32 -4.83 -12.00
C ASN A 43 2.07 -3.54 -12.39
N GLY A 44 1.76 -2.99 -13.59
CA GLY A 44 2.38 -1.77 -14.10
C GLY A 44 2.18 -0.57 -13.17
N VAL A 45 1.00 -0.45 -12.55
CA VAL A 45 0.70 0.64 -11.60
C VAL A 45 1.64 0.62 -10.39
N PHE A 46 2.00 -0.55 -9.88
CA PHE A 46 2.99 -0.65 -8.80
C PHE A 46 4.37 -0.18 -9.24
N CYS A 47 4.79 -0.54 -10.45
CA CYS A 47 6.07 -0.07 -11.02
C CYS A 47 6.07 1.45 -11.17
N GLU A 48 5.02 2.04 -11.77
CA GLU A 48 4.89 3.49 -11.93
C GLU A 48 4.86 4.23 -10.59
N MET A 49 4.09 3.74 -9.62
CA MET A 49 3.97 4.33 -8.29
C MET A 49 5.30 4.35 -7.53
N THR A 50 6.09 3.30 -7.66
CA THR A 50 7.34 3.12 -6.90
C THR A 50 8.59 3.57 -7.65
N GLY A 51 8.51 3.65 -8.98
CA GLY A 51 9.62 4.00 -9.87
C GLY A 51 10.64 2.89 -10.07
N TYR A 52 10.36 1.66 -9.62
CA TYR A 52 11.19 0.49 -9.87
C TYR A 52 10.68 -0.29 -11.08
N ASP A 53 11.60 -0.83 -11.87
CA ASP A 53 11.26 -1.73 -12.96
C ASP A 53 10.87 -3.13 -12.42
N LEU A 54 10.12 -3.88 -13.19
CA LEU A 54 9.59 -5.19 -12.76
C LEU A 54 10.69 -6.18 -12.36
N ASP A 55 11.79 -6.20 -13.10
CA ASP A 55 12.95 -7.05 -12.83
C ASP A 55 13.71 -6.66 -11.55
N GLU A 56 13.57 -5.42 -11.09
CA GLU A 56 14.12 -4.95 -9.82
C GLU A 56 13.21 -5.30 -8.62
N ILE A 57 11.92 -5.60 -8.88
CA ILE A 57 10.90 -5.88 -7.86
C ILE A 57 10.80 -7.37 -7.58
N ILE A 58 10.73 -8.18 -8.64
CA ILE A 58 10.52 -9.62 -8.53
C ILE A 58 11.67 -10.28 -7.74
N GLY A 59 11.31 -11.20 -6.86
CA GLY A 59 12.26 -11.90 -5.98
C GLY A 59 12.65 -11.14 -4.72
N ARG A 60 12.17 -9.91 -4.53
CA ARG A 60 12.43 -9.11 -3.30
C ARG A 60 11.23 -9.10 -2.37
N ASN A 61 11.49 -9.00 -1.08
CA ASN A 61 10.45 -8.71 -0.10
C ASN A 61 10.05 -7.23 -0.18
N CYS A 62 8.76 -6.95 -0.08
CA CYS A 62 8.16 -5.61 -0.20
C CYS A 62 8.76 -4.55 0.75
N ARG A 63 9.45 -5.00 1.82
CA ARG A 63 10.13 -4.10 2.79
C ARG A 63 11.24 -3.25 2.18
N PHE A 64 11.66 -3.51 0.95
CA PHE A 64 12.64 -2.64 0.26
C PHE A 64 12.12 -1.20 0.09
N LEU A 65 10.79 -1.02 0.08
CA LEU A 65 10.16 0.30 0.04
C LEU A 65 10.27 1.07 1.36
N HIS A 66 10.64 0.43 2.47
CA HIS A 66 10.77 1.13 3.76
C HIS A 66 12.07 1.94 3.87
N GLY A 67 13.09 1.64 3.07
CA GLY A 67 14.42 2.22 3.22
C GLY A 67 14.95 1.99 4.65
N ASP A 68 15.44 3.06 5.26
CA ASP A 68 15.92 3.04 6.65
C ASP A 68 14.81 3.33 7.69
N ASP A 69 13.61 3.72 7.23
CA ASP A 69 12.45 4.05 8.07
C ASP A 69 11.70 2.78 8.52
N ARG A 70 12.27 2.11 9.49
CA ARG A 70 11.77 0.81 10.00
C ARG A 70 10.98 0.91 11.30
N ASP A 71 10.87 2.12 11.86
CA ASP A 71 10.07 2.39 13.05
C ASP A 71 8.72 3.01 12.67
N GLN A 72 7.78 2.16 12.28
CA GLN A 72 6.44 2.53 11.85
C GLN A 72 5.42 1.62 12.52
N GLU A 73 4.36 2.19 13.09
CA GLU A 73 3.29 1.44 13.80
C GLU A 73 2.70 0.31 12.93
N GLY A 74 2.38 0.60 11.66
CA GLY A 74 1.78 -0.39 10.75
C GLY A 74 2.63 -1.61 10.45
N LEU A 75 3.95 -1.59 10.71
CA LEU A 75 4.82 -2.76 10.47
C LEU A 75 4.54 -3.89 11.45
N GLN A 76 4.12 -3.60 12.67
CA GLN A 76 3.75 -4.65 13.63
C GLN A 76 2.44 -5.31 13.20
N ASP A 77 1.45 -4.53 12.77
CA ASP A 77 0.17 -5.06 12.28
C ASP A 77 0.37 -5.99 11.07
N ILE A 78 1.29 -5.64 10.16
CA ILE A 78 1.65 -6.52 9.04
C ILE A 78 2.24 -7.84 9.54
N ARG A 79 3.21 -7.80 10.46
CA ARG A 79 3.84 -9.01 11.00
C ARG A 79 2.81 -9.93 11.66
N ASP A 80 1.90 -9.35 12.44
CA ASP A 80 0.86 -10.09 13.14
C ASP A 80 -0.17 -10.69 12.17
N ALA A 81 -0.54 -9.94 11.12
CA ALA A 81 -1.41 -10.42 10.07
C ALA A 81 -0.80 -11.59 9.29
N LEU A 82 0.46 -11.47 8.87
CA LEU A 82 1.17 -12.53 8.16
C LEU A 82 1.32 -13.78 9.04
N LYS A 83 1.70 -13.62 10.33
CA LYS A 83 1.84 -14.72 11.27
C LYS A 83 0.52 -15.44 11.55
N SER A 84 -0.58 -14.71 11.61
CA SER A 84 -1.92 -15.26 11.87
C SER A 84 -2.70 -15.61 10.60
N HIS A 85 -2.11 -15.42 9.41
CA HIS A 85 -2.76 -15.60 8.11
C HIS A 85 -4.07 -14.82 7.98
N LYS A 86 -4.08 -13.59 8.46
CA LYS A 86 -5.21 -12.65 8.38
C LYS A 86 -4.90 -11.49 7.43
N SER A 87 -5.94 -10.76 7.06
CA SER A 87 -5.80 -9.50 6.34
C SER A 87 -5.40 -8.37 7.28
N ALA A 88 -4.67 -7.39 6.74
CA ALA A 88 -4.38 -6.13 7.42
C ALA A 88 -4.54 -4.96 6.46
N LYS A 89 -4.87 -3.79 7.02
CA LYS A 89 -4.88 -2.52 6.30
C LYS A 89 -4.09 -1.51 7.13
N VAL A 90 -3.03 -0.98 6.56
CA VAL A 90 -2.08 -0.09 7.25
C VAL A 90 -1.71 1.10 6.38
N LEU A 91 -1.30 2.18 7.03
CA LEU A 91 -0.66 3.32 6.38
C LEU A 91 0.85 3.26 6.67
N LEU A 92 1.66 3.27 5.60
CA LEU A 92 3.11 3.22 5.71
C LEU A 92 3.76 4.43 5.04
N ARG A 93 4.90 4.83 5.57
CA ARG A 93 5.85 5.68 4.86
C ARG A 93 6.73 4.77 3.99
N ASN A 94 6.70 5.00 2.70
CA ASN A 94 7.51 4.27 1.73
C ASN A 94 8.34 5.24 0.90
N TYR A 95 9.36 4.73 0.22
CA TYR A 95 10.31 5.51 -0.56
C TYR A 95 10.40 4.95 -1.97
N LYS A 96 10.19 5.83 -2.95
CA LYS A 96 10.37 5.51 -4.37
C LYS A 96 11.84 5.27 -4.68
N LYS A 97 12.15 4.71 -5.83
CA LYS A 97 13.52 4.46 -6.29
C LYS A 97 14.41 5.72 -6.26
N ASN A 98 13.83 6.89 -6.51
CA ASN A 98 14.52 8.17 -6.44
C ASN A 98 14.66 8.75 -5.02
N GLY A 99 14.26 8.02 -3.98
CA GLY A 99 14.30 8.44 -2.59
C GLY A 99 13.12 9.30 -2.14
N GLN A 100 12.15 9.60 -3.00
CA GLN A 100 10.97 10.38 -2.65
C GLN A 100 10.06 9.61 -1.70
N LEU A 101 9.72 10.23 -0.56
CA LEU A 101 8.71 9.73 0.36
C LEU A 101 7.33 9.74 -0.29
N PHE A 102 6.59 8.65 -0.11
CA PHE A 102 5.16 8.61 -0.35
C PHE A 102 4.43 7.86 0.77
N TYR A 103 3.18 8.23 1.02
CA TYR A 103 2.31 7.54 1.98
C TYR A 103 1.54 6.45 1.27
N ASN A 104 1.84 5.20 1.63
CA ASN A 104 1.24 4.01 1.03
C ASN A 104 0.15 3.45 1.94
N GLN A 105 -1.11 3.51 1.51
CA GLN A 105 -2.18 2.74 2.12
C GLN A 105 -2.13 1.32 1.57
N LEU A 106 -1.62 0.40 2.37
CA LEU A 106 -1.45 -1.01 2.02
C LEU A 106 -2.57 -1.85 2.63
N THR A 107 -3.22 -2.65 1.80
CA THR A 107 -4.07 -3.76 2.23
C THR A 107 -3.39 -5.06 1.87
N ILE A 108 -3.19 -5.95 2.86
CA ILE A 108 -2.67 -7.30 2.65
C ILE A 108 -3.80 -8.30 2.85
N GLN A 109 -3.93 -9.25 1.94
CA GLN A 109 -4.93 -10.30 2.01
C GLN A 109 -4.33 -11.67 1.66
N PRO A 110 -4.51 -12.71 2.52
CA PRO A 110 -4.10 -14.05 2.19
C PRO A 110 -5.01 -14.64 1.10
N LEU A 111 -4.41 -15.19 0.06
CA LEU A 111 -5.08 -15.99 -0.96
C LEU A 111 -4.88 -17.46 -0.63
N ARG A 112 -5.98 -18.24 -0.68
CA ARG A 112 -5.99 -19.63 -0.25
C ARG A 112 -6.37 -20.55 -1.38
N ASP A 113 -5.83 -21.76 -1.34
CA ASP A 113 -6.30 -22.87 -2.16
C ASP A 113 -7.67 -23.40 -1.65
N PRO A 114 -8.30 -24.34 -2.37
CA PRO A 114 -9.56 -24.97 -1.94
C PRO A 114 -9.49 -25.70 -0.60
N GLU A 115 -8.29 -26.12 -0.18
CA GLU A 115 -8.01 -26.80 1.09
C GLU A 115 -7.82 -25.81 2.24
N GLY A 116 -7.80 -24.49 1.94
CA GLY A 116 -7.68 -23.40 2.92
C GLY A 116 -6.24 -23.01 3.27
N LYS A 117 -5.23 -23.59 2.62
CA LYS A 117 -3.83 -23.21 2.77
C LYS A 117 -3.56 -21.87 2.10
N VAL A 118 -2.80 -20.98 2.74
CA VAL A 118 -2.35 -19.74 2.11
C VAL A 118 -1.29 -20.05 1.06
N ILE A 119 -1.58 -19.69 -0.19
CA ILE A 119 -0.68 -19.89 -1.33
C ILE A 119 0.03 -18.60 -1.74
N TYR A 120 -0.60 -17.43 -1.55
CA TYR A 120 -0.02 -16.12 -1.81
C TYR A 120 -0.56 -15.10 -0.82
N TYR A 121 0.13 -13.96 -0.70
CA TYR A 121 -0.44 -12.73 -0.15
C TYR A 121 -0.61 -11.71 -1.27
N LEU A 122 -1.84 -11.22 -1.40
CA LEU A 122 -2.17 -10.09 -2.26
C LEU A 122 -1.87 -8.79 -1.49
N GLY A 123 -1.04 -7.93 -2.04
CA GLY A 123 -0.86 -6.56 -1.60
C GLY A 123 -1.58 -5.60 -2.56
N ALA A 124 -2.56 -4.84 -2.06
CA ALA A 124 -3.16 -3.74 -2.79
C ALA A 124 -2.70 -2.42 -2.18
N GLN A 125 -2.11 -1.55 -2.98
CA GLN A 125 -1.37 -0.37 -2.56
C GLN A 125 -1.91 0.89 -3.21
N PHE A 126 -2.08 1.94 -2.41
CA PHE A 126 -2.55 3.25 -2.81
C PHE A 126 -1.56 4.33 -2.37
N ASP A 127 -1.10 5.16 -3.29
CA ASP A 127 -0.40 6.40 -2.94
C ASP A 127 -1.43 7.44 -2.48
N VAL A 128 -1.46 7.70 -1.18
CA VAL A 128 -2.35 8.69 -0.55
C VAL A 128 -1.62 9.95 -0.12
N THR A 129 -0.45 10.22 -0.71
CA THR A 129 0.41 11.34 -0.34
C THR A 129 -0.29 12.68 -0.49
N GLU A 130 -0.98 12.90 -1.60
CA GLU A 130 -1.72 14.15 -1.83
C GLU A 130 -2.83 14.35 -0.79
N LEU A 131 -3.57 13.28 -0.46
CA LEU A 131 -4.62 13.31 0.56
C LEU A 131 -4.05 13.67 1.94
N ILE A 132 -2.96 13.02 2.35
CA ILE A 132 -2.31 13.29 3.64
C ILE A 132 -1.76 14.71 3.70
N ASN A 133 -1.16 15.20 2.62
CA ASN A 133 -0.63 16.56 2.56
C ASN A 133 -1.76 17.61 2.63
N ALA A 134 -2.87 17.38 1.93
CA ALA A 134 -4.04 18.25 1.99
C ALA A 134 -4.65 18.31 3.40
N GLN A 135 -4.74 17.17 4.09
CA GLN A 135 -5.22 17.11 5.48
C GLN A 135 -4.31 17.89 6.43
N LYS A 136 -2.98 17.71 6.33
CA LYS A 136 -2.01 18.44 7.15
C LYS A 136 -2.08 19.97 6.93
N GLU A 137 -2.27 20.39 5.69
CA GLU A 137 -2.40 21.81 5.37
C GLU A 137 -3.70 22.40 5.92
N ALA A 138 -4.82 21.68 5.84
CA ALA A 138 -6.10 22.09 6.42
C ALA A 138 -6.01 22.22 7.94
N GLU A 139 -5.37 21.27 8.64
CA GLU A 139 -5.12 21.34 10.08
C GLU A 139 -4.26 22.53 10.45
N ARG A 140 -3.18 22.79 9.69
CA ARG A 140 -2.31 23.94 9.90
C ARG A 140 -3.07 25.26 9.76
N MET A 141 -3.92 25.39 8.75
CA MET A 141 -4.74 26.59 8.54
C MET A 141 -5.74 26.79 9.69
N SER A 142 -6.39 25.72 10.16
CA SER A 142 -7.31 25.78 11.31
C SER A 142 -6.61 26.29 12.57
N MET A 143 -5.42 25.78 12.89
CA MET A 143 -4.64 26.22 14.05
C MET A 143 -4.23 27.68 13.96
N LEU A 144 -3.97 28.21 12.75
CA LEU A 144 -3.64 29.63 12.57
C LEU A 144 -4.85 30.54 12.79
N LEU A 145 -6.05 30.10 12.36
CA LEU A 145 -7.29 30.84 12.59
C LEU A 145 -7.65 30.91 14.06
N ASP A 146 -7.52 29.81 14.81
CA ASP A 146 -7.79 29.76 16.26
C ASP A 146 -6.87 30.70 17.04
N ARG A 147 -5.58 30.74 16.70
CA ARG A 147 -4.62 31.69 17.32
C ARG A 147 -4.92 33.16 17.01
N GLY A 148 -5.50 33.44 15.82
CA GLY A 148 -5.89 34.79 15.42
C GLY A 148 -7.10 35.32 16.21
N THR A 149 -8.00 34.42 16.64
CA THR A 149 -9.18 34.80 17.46
C THR A 149 -8.80 35.12 18.91
N ASP A 150 -7.88 34.35 19.50
CA ASP A 150 -7.43 34.59 20.88
C ASP A 150 -6.74 35.95 21.05
N THR A 151 -5.94 36.38 20.07
CA THR A 151 -5.29 37.70 20.09
C THR A 151 -6.28 38.87 19.98
N ASN A 152 -7.37 38.69 19.25
CA ASN A 152 -8.41 39.74 19.15
C ASN A 152 -9.26 39.87 20.41
N GLU A 153 -9.56 38.79 21.13
CA GLU A 153 -10.28 38.82 22.39
C GLU A 153 -9.46 39.47 23.53
N GLU A 154 -8.14 39.27 23.57
CA GLU A 154 -7.26 39.90 24.54
C GLU A 154 -7.16 41.43 24.33
N ILE A 155 -7.20 41.90 23.08
CA ILE A 155 -7.17 43.34 22.76
C ILE A 155 -8.48 44.02 23.15
N ILE A 156 -9.61 43.34 23.04
CA ILE A 156 -10.94 43.89 23.40
C ILE A 156 -11.11 43.97 24.92
N ARG A 157 -10.53 43.06 25.69
CA ARG A 157 -10.60 43.08 27.18
C ARG A 157 -9.73 44.13 27.84
N LYS A 158 -8.79 44.75 27.13
CA LYS A 158 -7.88 45.78 27.64
C LYS A 158 -8.28 47.23 27.31
N LYS A 159 -9.46 47.44 26.74
CA LYS A 159 -10.10 48.75 26.54
C LYS A 159 -11.31 48.89 27.49
#